data_9f8788c28e04a992eee8ab12b0c1b653
#
_entry.id   9f8788c28e04a992eee8ab12b0c1b653
#
_cell.length_a   1.000
_cell.length_b   1.000
_cell.length_c   1.000
_cell.angle_alpha   90.00
_cell.angle_beta   90.00
_cell.angle_gamma   90.00
#
_symmetry.space_group_name_H-M   'P 1'
#
loop_
_entity.id
_entity.type
_entity.pdbx_description
1 polymer ?
#
loop_
_entity_poly.entity_id
_entity_poly.type
_entity_poly.pdbx_seq_one_letter_code
_entity_poly.pdbx_strand_id
1 'polypeptide(L)'
;EDEPRGGSTRLGAADDAAPVSAGPREDLEFAFGADYSGDALSTQGEAVVKGVAAVEDKPSGMALDVDYLQELIAIQEDCPKDIGFFGTRNMGFMHQQLIEILAYALCLTGNHIYTSGATGTNAAVIRGALRAERPELLTVVLPQSLAKQPRESRELLEGVAQIVEAPENEDMPLVEASRICNDTIVSKVKQIIVFAFHDSRLLLETCRNAKTMRKLVTLFYLD
;
A
#
# COMPACT_ATOMS: atom_id res chain seq x y z
N GLU A 1 66.31 26.04 -4.89
CA GLU A 1 67.38 25.27 -4.17
C GLU A 1 66.71 24.02 -3.58
N ASP A 2 67.03 22.97 -4.26
CA ASP A 2 67.28 21.56 -3.89
C ASP A 2 66.11 20.60 -3.60
N GLU A 3 65.78 19.86 -4.66
CA GLU A 3 65.60 18.40 -4.59
C GLU A 3 66.92 17.73 -4.12
N PRO A 4 66.97 16.47 -3.60
CA PRO A 4 66.63 15.33 -4.43
C PRO A 4 66.20 14.01 -3.72
N ARG A 5 65.55 13.11 -4.54
CA ARG A 5 65.79 11.63 -4.69
C ARG A 5 65.67 10.76 -3.41
N GLY A 6 65.07 9.61 -3.44
CA GLY A 6 64.90 8.56 -4.41
C GLY A 6 64.72 7.23 -3.67
N GLY A 7 64.29 6.19 -4.35
CA GLY A 7 64.35 4.78 -3.94
C GLY A 7 62.96 4.13 -3.84
N SER A 8 62.39 3.51 -4.79
CA SER A 8 62.67 2.26 -5.55
C SER A 8 62.71 0.98 -4.71
N THR A 9 61.89 0.06 -5.16
CA THR A 9 61.97 -1.42 -5.10
C THR A 9 61.21 -2.08 -3.93
N ARG A 10 60.36 -3.06 -4.10
CA ARG A 10 60.14 -4.30 -4.91
C ARG A 10 58.84 -4.92 -4.44
N LEU A 11 57.94 -5.34 -5.31
CA LEU A 11 57.73 -6.73 -5.80
C LEU A 11 57.85 -7.87 -4.74
N GLY A 12 56.78 -8.52 -4.52
CA GLY A 12 56.58 -9.87 -3.95
C GLY A 12 55.09 -10.07 -3.85
N ALA A 13 54.48 -10.66 -4.81
CA ALA A 13 54.31 -12.06 -5.20
C ALA A 13 53.47 -12.82 -4.20
N ALA A 14 52.25 -13.09 -4.65
CA ALA A 14 51.65 -14.39 -4.94
C ALA A 14 51.05 -15.17 -3.76
N ASP A 15 49.83 -15.58 -4.04
CA ASP A 15 49.20 -16.83 -3.67
C ASP A 15 48.74 -17.04 -2.22
N ASP A 16 47.43 -16.99 -2.03
CA ASP A 16 46.68 -18.23 -1.78
C ASP A 16 45.17 -17.96 -1.86
N ALA A 17 44.60 -18.30 -3.01
CA ALA A 17 43.18 -18.42 -3.17
C ALA A 17 42.76 -19.79 -2.66
N ALA A 18 42.16 -19.84 -1.45
CA ALA A 18 41.46 -21.01 -1.01
C ALA A 18 40.06 -21.02 -1.67
N PRO A 19 39.57 -22.15 -2.18
CA PRO A 19 38.25 -22.25 -2.80
C PRO A 19 37.17 -22.20 -1.73
N VAL A 20 36.25 -21.24 -1.88
CA VAL A 20 35.01 -21.21 -1.11
C VAL A 20 34.17 -22.40 -1.54
N SER A 21 34.07 -23.41 -0.67
CA SER A 21 33.17 -24.55 -0.83
C SER A 21 31.74 -24.05 -0.93
N ALA A 22 31.10 -24.35 -2.05
CA ALA A 22 29.65 -24.22 -2.21
C ALA A 22 28.98 -25.19 -1.23
N GLY A 23 28.37 -24.65 -0.18
CA GLY A 23 27.43 -25.36 0.66
C GLY A 23 26.14 -25.70 -0.12
N PRO A 24 25.43 -26.77 0.26
CA PRO A 24 24.26 -27.22 -0.48
C PRO A 24 23.19 -26.13 -0.49
N ARG A 25 22.59 -25.92 -1.66
CA ARG A 25 21.37 -25.16 -1.83
C ARG A 25 20.27 -25.94 -1.08
N GLU A 26 19.87 -25.44 0.07
CA GLU A 26 18.63 -25.85 0.69
C GLU A 26 17.50 -25.29 -0.17
N ASP A 27 16.76 -26.22 -0.77
CA ASP A 27 15.51 -25.96 -1.45
C ASP A 27 14.55 -25.27 -0.46
N LEU A 28 14.24 -24.00 -0.71
CA LEU A 28 13.17 -23.28 -0.03
C LEU A 28 11.84 -23.90 -0.47
N GLU A 29 11.47 -25.03 0.14
CA GLU A 29 10.09 -25.46 0.18
C GLU A 29 9.28 -24.36 0.90
N PHE A 30 8.50 -23.64 0.14
CA PHE A 30 7.46 -22.77 0.66
C PHE A 30 6.42 -23.65 1.35
N ALA A 31 6.58 -23.87 2.63
CA ALA A 31 5.59 -24.50 3.48
C ALA A 31 4.39 -23.55 3.65
N PHE A 32 3.42 -23.66 2.75
CA PHE A 32 2.05 -23.23 3.01
C PHE A 32 1.43 -24.21 4.00
N GLY A 33 1.44 -23.88 5.26
CA GLY A 33 0.77 -24.69 6.25
C GLY A 33 0.99 -24.19 7.66
N ALA A 34 0.13 -23.30 8.11
CA ALA A 34 -0.16 -23.15 9.53
C ALA A 34 -1.60 -22.68 9.70
N ASP A 35 -2.38 -23.46 10.41
CA ASP A 35 -3.72 -23.18 10.87
C ASP A 35 -3.81 -21.79 11.52
N TYR A 36 -4.41 -20.84 10.80
CA TYR A 36 -4.86 -19.58 11.37
C TYR A 36 -6.38 -19.59 11.52
N SER A 37 -6.85 -20.05 12.66
CA SER A 37 -8.21 -19.82 13.14
C SER A 37 -8.32 -18.41 13.72
N GLY A 38 -8.39 -17.43 12.88
CA GLY A 38 -8.65 -16.03 13.25
C GLY A 38 -9.13 -15.32 12.00
N ASP A 39 -10.15 -14.46 12.12
CA ASP A 39 -10.80 -13.69 11.07
C ASP A 39 -9.81 -13.03 10.08
N ALA A 40 -9.17 -13.81 9.23
CA ALA A 40 -8.36 -13.30 8.14
C ALA A 40 -9.27 -12.66 7.10
N LEU A 41 -9.07 -11.39 6.86
CA LEU A 41 -9.71 -10.69 5.74
C LEU A 41 -9.13 -11.29 4.45
N SER A 42 -9.95 -12.03 3.71
CA SER A 42 -9.55 -12.58 2.41
C SER A 42 -9.28 -11.44 1.41
N THR A 43 -8.25 -11.59 0.58
CA THR A 43 -8.06 -10.72 -0.58
C THR A 43 -9.12 -11.01 -1.64
N GLN A 44 -9.39 -10.07 -2.53
CA GLN A 44 -10.35 -10.29 -3.62
C GLN A 44 -9.97 -11.46 -4.51
N GLY A 45 -8.67 -11.68 -4.76
CA GLY A 45 -8.18 -12.82 -5.53
C GLY A 45 -8.54 -14.15 -4.87
N GLU A 46 -8.42 -14.26 -3.55
CA GLU A 46 -8.82 -15.45 -2.80
C GLU A 46 -10.35 -15.63 -2.77
N ALA A 47 -11.11 -14.52 -2.66
CA ALA A 47 -12.56 -14.58 -2.70
C ALA A 47 -13.08 -15.09 -4.05
N VAL A 48 -12.47 -14.67 -5.16
CA VAL A 48 -12.81 -15.15 -6.51
C VAL A 48 -12.43 -16.62 -6.69
N VAL A 49 -11.25 -17.03 -6.24
CA VAL A 49 -10.80 -18.44 -6.37
C VAL A 49 -11.61 -19.37 -5.46
N LYS A 50 -11.90 -18.97 -4.23
CA LYS A 50 -12.74 -19.75 -3.29
C LYS A 50 -14.21 -19.79 -3.70
N GLY A 51 -14.73 -18.74 -4.33
CA GLY A 51 -16.10 -18.69 -4.84
C GLY A 51 -16.39 -19.70 -5.96
N VAL A 52 -15.37 -20.11 -6.71
CA VAL A 52 -15.48 -21.12 -7.76
C VAL A 52 -15.37 -22.56 -7.21
N ALA A 53 -14.76 -22.75 -6.03
CA ALA A 53 -14.51 -24.07 -5.44
C ALA A 53 -15.53 -24.50 -4.37
N ALA A 54 -16.34 -23.60 -3.84
CA ALA A 54 -17.27 -23.86 -2.74
C ALA A 54 -18.72 -23.87 -3.23
N VAL A 55 -19.06 -24.80 -4.10
CA VAL A 55 -20.46 -25.27 -4.22
C VAL A 55 -20.58 -26.46 -3.25
N GLU A 56 -20.64 -26.16 -1.96
CA GLU A 56 -21.15 -27.06 -0.94
C GLU A 56 -22.20 -26.35 -0.11
N ASP A 57 -23.39 -26.89 -0.18
CA ASP A 57 -24.63 -26.54 0.46
C ASP A 57 -24.51 -25.99 1.89
N LYS A 58 -24.86 -24.71 2.07
CA LYS A 58 -25.53 -24.23 3.29
C LYS A 58 -26.65 -23.28 2.94
N PRO A 59 -27.89 -23.53 3.39
CA PRO A 59 -29.03 -22.69 3.07
C PRO A 59 -29.11 -21.49 4.03
N SER A 60 -28.55 -20.39 3.62
CA SER A 60 -28.85 -19.06 4.13
C SER A 60 -28.61 -18.04 3.01
N GLY A 61 -29.30 -18.28 1.92
CA GLY A 61 -28.93 -18.01 0.56
C GLY A 61 -29.23 -16.63 0.02
N MET A 62 -29.85 -15.68 0.72
CA MET A 62 -30.30 -14.46 0.03
C MET A 62 -29.44 -13.21 0.24
N ALA A 63 -28.75 -13.12 1.37
CA ALA A 63 -27.90 -11.96 1.65
C ALA A 63 -26.50 -12.07 0.99
N LEU A 64 -25.95 -13.30 0.91
CA LEU A 64 -24.65 -13.57 0.28
C LEU A 64 -24.69 -13.36 -1.24
N ASP A 65 -25.79 -13.75 -1.89
CA ASP A 65 -25.95 -13.60 -3.34
C ASP A 65 -26.03 -12.14 -3.79
N VAL A 66 -26.64 -11.27 -2.98
CA VAL A 66 -26.75 -9.84 -3.30
C VAL A 66 -25.39 -9.14 -3.16
N ASP A 67 -24.62 -9.46 -2.12
CA ASP A 67 -23.30 -8.88 -1.92
C ASP A 67 -22.32 -9.34 -3.02
N TYR A 68 -22.36 -10.62 -3.40
CA TYR A 68 -21.57 -11.16 -4.49
C TYR A 68 -21.93 -10.55 -5.86
N LEU A 69 -23.21 -10.36 -6.15
CA LEU A 69 -23.67 -9.70 -7.38
C LEU A 69 -23.25 -8.24 -7.42
N GLN A 70 -23.26 -7.52 -6.30
CA GLN A 70 -22.78 -6.15 -6.22
C GLN A 70 -21.27 -6.06 -6.43
N GLU A 71 -20.49 -6.99 -5.90
CA GLU A 71 -19.05 -7.08 -6.17
C GLU A 71 -18.77 -7.35 -7.66
N LEU A 72 -19.49 -8.29 -8.27
CA LEU A 72 -19.35 -8.57 -9.72
C LEU A 72 -19.70 -7.35 -10.57
N ILE A 73 -20.79 -6.64 -10.26
CA ILE A 73 -21.17 -5.43 -10.97
C ILE A 73 -20.07 -4.36 -10.81
N ALA A 74 -19.53 -4.18 -9.60
CA ALA A 74 -18.46 -3.21 -9.36
C ALA A 74 -17.16 -3.55 -10.11
N ILE A 75 -16.86 -4.84 -10.31
CA ILE A 75 -15.70 -5.29 -11.08
C ILE A 75 -15.90 -5.06 -12.58
N GLN A 76 -17.15 -5.22 -13.08
CA GLN A 76 -17.49 -5.11 -14.50
C GLN A 76 -17.74 -3.66 -14.96
N GLU A 77 -17.81 -2.69 -14.04
CA GLU A 77 -17.90 -1.28 -14.43
C GLU A 77 -16.61 -0.82 -15.10
N ASP A 78 -16.62 -0.64 -16.42
CA ASP A 78 -15.51 -0.13 -17.24
C ASP A 78 -15.27 1.39 -17.10
N CYS A 79 -15.89 2.06 -16.14
CA CYS A 79 -15.73 3.50 -15.96
C CYS A 79 -14.65 3.82 -14.93
N PRO A 80 -13.99 4.99 -15.01
CA PRO A 80 -13.07 5.47 -13.98
C PRO A 80 -13.71 5.45 -12.60
N LYS A 81 -12.96 5.00 -11.60
CA LYS A 81 -13.43 4.81 -10.23
C LYS A 81 -12.71 5.76 -9.27
N ASP A 82 -13.40 6.06 -8.17
CA ASP A 82 -12.76 6.67 -7.02
C ASP A 82 -12.12 5.58 -6.17
N ILE A 83 -10.80 5.64 -6.03
CA ILE A 83 -9.99 4.60 -5.36
C ILE A 83 -9.28 5.18 -4.15
N GLY A 84 -9.52 4.61 -2.97
CA GLY A 84 -8.80 4.94 -1.76
C GLY A 84 -7.54 4.09 -1.60
N PHE A 85 -6.40 4.71 -1.36
CA PHE A 85 -5.15 4.02 -1.03
C PHE A 85 -4.81 4.20 0.43
N PHE A 86 -4.51 3.08 1.08
CA PHE A 86 -4.06 3.03 2.47
C PHE A 86 -2.87 2.10 2.60
N GLY A 87 -2.02 2.33 3.57
CA GLY A 87 -0.99 1.35 3.86
C GLY A 87 -0.02 1.76 4.95
N THR A 88 0.88 0.84 5.23
CA THR A 88 1.90 1.00 6.26
C THR A 88 2.88 2.13 5.94
N ARG A 89 3.41 2.75 6.99
CA ARG A 89 4.49 3.75 6.89
C ARG A 89 5.85 3.09 6.67
N ASN A 90 6.02 1.88 7.20
CA ASN A 90 7.28 1.13 7.13
C ASN A 90 7.17 0.08 6.03
N MET A 91 7.85 0.32 4.91
CA MET A 91 7.94 -0.64 3.83
C MET A 91 9.26 -0.51 3.09
N GLY A 92 9.70 -1.60 2.49
CA GLY A 92 10.91 -1.63 1.69
C GLY A 92 10.79 -0.81 0.40
N PHE A 93 11.93 -0.37 -0.11
CA PHE A 93 12.03 0.45 -1.32
C PHE A 93 11.32 -0.16 -2.54
N MET A 94 11.47 -1.47 -2.74
CA MET A 94 10.84 -2.17 -3.87
C MET A 94 9.32 -2.10 -3.83
N HIS A 95 8.71 -2.25 -2.65
CA HIS A 95 7.26 -2.11 -2.50
C HIS A 95 6.80 -0.68 -2.78
N GLN A 96 7.57 0.32 -2.31
CA GLN A 96 7.25 1.72 -2.62
C GLN A 96 7.25 1.99 -4.12
N GLN A 97 8.23 1.47 -4.86
CA GLN A 97 8.30 1.62 -6.32
C GLN A 97 7.12 0.94 -7.02
N LEU A 98 6.75 -0.26 -6.60
CA LEU A 98 5.60 -0.96 -7.16
C LEU A 98 4.30 -0.17 -6.95
N ILE A 99 4.09 0.37 -5.76
CA ILE A 99 2.92 1.18 -5.42
C ILE A 99 2.90 2.49 -6.22
N GLU A 100 4.05 3.12 -6.39
CA GLU A 100 4.20 4.32 -7.22
C GLU A 100 3.79 4.05 -8.67
N ILE A 101 4.25 2.94 -9.26
CA ILE A 101 3.89 2.53 -10.63
C ILE A 101 2.39 2.21 -10.72
N LEU A 102 1.82 1.53 -9.72
CA LEU A 102 0.40 1.21 -9.68
C LEU A 102 -0.45 2.49 -9.64
N ALA A 103 -0.14 3.43 -8.76
CA ALA A 103 -0.85 4.70 -8.66
C ALA A 103 -0.75 5.52 -9.95
N TYR A 104 0.45 5.58 -10.56
CA TYR A 104 0.66 6.20 -11.86
C TYR A 104 -0.25 5.60 -12.94
N ALA A 105 -0.27 4.27 -13.06
CA ALA A 105 -1.07 3.57 -14.07
C ALA A 105 -2.58 3.81 -13.87
N LEU A 106 -3.05 3.81 -12.62
CA LEU A 106 -4.46 4.08 -12.31
C LEU A 106 -4.86 5.52 -12.65
N CYS A 107 -4.01 6.50 -12.40
CA CYS A 107 -4.26 7.88 -12.85
C CYS A 107 -4.31 7.99 -14.37
N LEU A 108 -3.40 7.30 -15.09
CA LEU A 108 -3.42 7.31 -16.56
C LEU A 108 -4.70 6.73 -17.15
N THR A 109 -5.29 5.74 -16.49
CA THR A 109 -6.58 5.15 -16.88
C THR A 109 -7.80 5.97 -16.41
N GLY A 110 -7.57 7.14 -15.82
CA GLY A 110 -8.62 8.10 -15.46
C GLY A 110 -9.26 7.84 -14.08
N ASN A 111 -8.68 6.99 -13.25
CA ASN A 111 -9.18 6.79 -11.89
C ASN A 111 -8.77 7.96 -10.99
N HIS A 112 -9.67 8.38 -10.10
CA HIS A 112 -9.39 9.38 -9.08
C HIS A 112 -8.86 8.71 -7.82
N ILE A 113 -7.70 9.14 -7.36
CA ILE A 113 -7.02 8.57 -6.20
C ILE A 113 -7.24 9.44 -4.97
N TYR A 114 -7.65 8.80 -3.89
CA TYR A 114 -7.73 9.36 -2.55
C TYR A 114 -6.71 8.68 -1.64
N THR A 115 -5.93 9.46 -0.92
CA THR A 115 -4.96 8.93 0.04
C THR A 115 -4.74 9.91 1.19
N SER A 116 -4.03 9.50 2.24
CA SER A 116 -3.63 10.42 3.31
C SER A 116 -2.22 10.99 3.07
N GLY A 117 -1.85 12.02 3.82
CA GLY A 117 -0.52 12.66 3.73
C GLY A 117 0.60 11.93 4.48
N ALA A 118 0.42 10.67 4.91
CA ALA A 118 1.42 9.95 5.68
C ALA A 118 2.60 9.47 4.80
N THR A 119 3.70 9.13 5.45
CA THR A 119 4.88 8.52 4.80
C THR A 119 4.63 7.08 4.35
N GLY A 120 5.59 6.47 3.67
CA GLY A 120 5.52 5.07 3.22
C GLY A 120 4.57 4.88 2.03
N THR A 121 3.56 4.03 2.18
CA THR A 121 2.57 3.72 1.12
C THR A 121 1.95 5.00 0.54
N ASN A 122 1.44 5.88 1.40
CA ASN A 122 0.72 7.07 0.95
C ASN A 122 1.64 8.04 0.19
N ALA A 123 2.88 8.22 0.66
CA ALA A 123 3.87 9.02 -0.06
C ALA A 123 4.21 8.42 -1.44
N ALA A 124 4.32 7.10 -1.56
CA ALA A 124 4.55 6.42 -2.84
C ALA A 124 3.36 6.64 -3.80
N VAL A 125 2.13 6.54 -3.30
CA VAL A 125 0.91 6.82 -4.07
C VAL A 125 0.89 8.25 -4.58
N ILE A 126 1.21 9.23 -3.72
CA ILE A 126 1.27 10.65 -4.11
C ILE A 126 2.30 10.87 -5.21
N ARG A 127 3.53 10.31 -5.07
CA ARG A 127 4.56 10.43 -6.12
C ARG A 127 4.09 9.83 -7.45
N GLY A 128 3.47 8.65 -7.43
CA GLY A 128 2.93 8.00 -8.62
C GLY A 128 1.84 8.83 -9.29
N ALA A 129 0.91 9.36 -8.53
CA ALA A 129 -0.18 10.19 -9.02
C ALA A 129 0.33 11.53 -9.60
N LEU A 130 1.26 12.20 -8.91
CA LEU A 130 1.88 13.44 -9.42
C LEU A 130 2.62 13.22 -10.73
N ARG A 131 3.30 12.07 -10.89
CA ARG A 131 3.99 11.69 -12.11
C ARG A 131 3.05 11.53 -13.31
N ALA A 132 1.77 11.26 -13.09
CA ALA A 132 0.77 11.17 -14.16
C ALA A 132 0.38 12.51 -14.75
N GLU A 133 0.83 13.63 -14.16
CA GLU A 133 0.55 15.01 -14.61
C GLU A 133 -0.96 15.32 -14.73
N ARG A 134 -1.77 14.66 -13.88
CA ARG A 134 -3.22 14.86 -13.78
C ARG A 134 -3.61 15.27 -12.36
N PRO A 135 -3.37 16.53 -11.99
CA PRO A 135 -3.59 17.01 -10.63
C PRO A 135 -5.04 16.91 -10.15
N GLU A 136 -6.00 16.91 -11.09
CA GLU A 136 -7.43 16.73 -10.81
C GLU A 136 -7.79 15.31 -10.34
N LEU A 137 -6.92 14.32 -10.57
CA LEU A 137 -7.17 12.91 -10.22
C LEU A 137 -6.51 12.48 -8.91
N LEU A 138 -5.99 13.42 -8.12
CA LEU A 138 -5.42 13.15 -6.81
C LEU A 138 -6.03 14.06 -5.75
N THR A 139 -6.61 13.46 -4.72
CA THR A 139 -7.04 14.16 -3.50
C THR A 139 -6.33 13.57 -2.29
N VAL A 140 -5.66 14.42 -1.53
CA VAL A 140 -5.04 14.03 -0.27
C VAL A 140 -5.86 14.57 0.89
N VAL A 141 -6.30 13.66 1.77
CA VAL A 141 -7.05 13.99 2.99
C VAL A 141 -6.10 13.88 4.17
N LEU A 142 -5.96 14.95 4.92
CA LEU A 142 -5.08 14.99 6.09
C LEU A 142 -5.85 14.71 7.37
N PRO A 143 -5.26 13.98 8.33
CA PRO A 143 -5.91 13.72 9.62
C PRO A 143 -6.02 14.98 10.48
N GLN A 144 -5.16 15.95 10.27
CA GLN A 144 -5.05 17.24 10.97
C GLN A 144 -4.66 18.32 9.96
N SER A 145 -4.31 19.53 10.41
CA SER A 145 -3.82 20.58 9.51
C SER A 145 -2.49 20.21 8.83
N LEU A 146 -2.22 20.85 7.69
CA LEU A 146 -0.96 20.74 6.97
C LEU A 146 0.24 21.15 7.83
N ALA A 147 0.07 22.16 8.69
CA ALA A 147 1.12 22.64 9.58
C ALA A 147 1.64 21.55 10.55
N LYS A 148 0.78 20.61 10.97
CA LYS A 148 1.14 19.49 11.86
C LYS A 148 1.79 18.32 11.15
N GLN A 149 1.77 18.28 9.82
CA GLN A 149 2.41 17.19 9.08
C GLN A 149 3.94 17.26 9.20
N PRO A 150 4.64 16.10 9.19
CA PRO A 150 6.09 16.07 9.12
C PRO A 150 6.64 16.87 7.93
N ARG A 151 7.83 17.42 8.07
CA ARG A 151 8.45 18.26 7.02
C ARG A 151 8.50 17.55 5.67
N GLU A 152 8.93 16.29 5.65
CA GLU A 152 9.00 15.47 4.44
C GLU A 152 7.62 15.34 3.75
N SER A 153 6.56 15.10 4.52
CA SER A 153 5.20 15.05 3.99
C SER A 153 4.76 16.41 3.43
N ARG A 154 5.08 17.52 4.09
CA ARG A 154 4.72 18.86 3.62
C ARG A 154 5.39 19.20 2.29
N GLU A 155 6.69 18.90 2.15
CA GLU A 155 7.45 19.11 0.91
C GLU A 155 6.82 18.32 -0.26
N LEU A 156 6.38 17.08 -0.01
CA LEU A 156 5.68 16.28 -1.02
C LEU A 156 4.30 16.86 -1.38
N LEU A 157 3.59 17.38 -0.39
CA LEU A 157 2.25 17.94 -0.56
C LEU A 157 2.23 19.28 -1.30
N GLU A 158 3.35 20.00 -1.40
CA GLU A 158 3.44 21.23 -2.20
C GLU A 158 3.06 21.01 -3.67
N GLY A 159 3.26 19.79 -4.19
CA GLY A 159 2.86 19.42 -5.57
C GLY A 159 1.40 19.00 -5.73
N VAL A 160 0.64 18.87 -4.65
CA VAL A 160 -0.74 18.36 -4.68
C VAL A 160 -1.74 19.51 -4.79
N ALA A 161 -2.59 19.47 -5.82
CA ALA A 161 -3.58 20.52 -6.07
C ALA A 161 -4.81 20.43 -5.16
N GLN A 162 -5.18 19.23 -4.72
CA GLN A 162 -6.38 18.98 -3.92
C GLN A 162 -6.01 18.40 -2.55
N ILE A 163 -5.99 19.24 -1.53
CA ILE A 163 -5.73 18.84 -0.14
C ILE A 163 -6.97 19.18 0.70
N VAL A 164 -7.42 18.20 1.46
CA VAL A 164 -8.50 18.37 2.44
C VAL A 164 -7.88 18.25 3.83
N GLU A 165 -7.85 19.35 4.55
CA GLU A 165 -7.35 19.44 5.93
C GLU A 165 -8.48 19.22 6.94
N ALA A 166 -8.14 18.75 8.13
CA ALA A 166 -9.05 18.58 9.26
C ALA A 166 -8.50 19.32 10.51
N PRO A 167 -8.53 20.66 10.51
CA PRO A 167 -8.02 21.46 11.63
C PRO A 167 -8.81 21.21 12.93
N GLU A 168 -10.06 20.79 12.84
CA GLU A 168 -10.89 20.41 13.99
C GLU A 168 -10.33 19.22 14.78
N ASN A 169 -9.45 18.42 14.17
CA ASN A 169 -8.82 17.26 14.80
C ASN A 169 -7.47 17.58 15.44
N GLU A 170 -7.06 18.84 15.52
CA GLU A 170 -5.72 19.22 16.00
C GLU A 170 -5.41 18.79 17.42
N ASP A 171 -6.41 18.81 18.29
CA ASP A 171 -6.27 18.43 19.69
C ASP A 171 -6.45 16.94 19.95
N MET A 172 -6.78 16.16 18.91
CA MET A 172 -6.96 14.71 19.00
C MET A 172 -5.65 13.96 18.92
N PRO A 173 -5.55 12.79 19.58
CA PRO A 173 -4.47 11.85 19.33
C PRO A 173 -4.40 11.47 17.84
N LEU A 174 -3.18 11.39 17.28
CA LEU A 174 -2.99 11.14 15.84
C LEU A 174 -3.67 9.85 15.36
N VAL A 175 -3.76 8.82 16.20
CA VAL A 175 -4.42 7.55 15.86
C VAL A 175 -5.92 7.78 15.64
N GLU A 176 -6.55 8.55 16.50
CA GLU A 176 -7.98 8.91 16.41
C GLU A 176 -8.25 9.76 15.16
N ALA A 177 -7.46 10.82 14.98
CA ALA A 177 -7.53 11.68 13.79
C ALA A 177 -7.29 10.86 12.49
N SER A 178 -6.38 9.88 12.51
CA SER A 178 -6.13 8.99 11.37
C SER A 178 -7.32 8.07 11.09
N ARG A 179 -8.03 7.60 12.12
CA ARG A 179 -9.27 6.81 11.96
C ARG A 179 -10.35 7.62 11.24
N ILE A 180 -10.61 8.84 11.71
CA ILE A 180 -11.58 9.76 11.08
C ILE A 180 -11.18 10.07 9.63
N CYS A 181 -9.90 10.32 9.38
CA CYS A 181 -9.38 10.54 8.04
C CYS A 181 -9.64 9.33 7.12
N ASN A 182 -9.34 8.11 7.59
CA ASN A 182 -9.59 6.89 6.83
C ASN A 182 -11.08 6.71 6.54
N ASP A 183 -11.96 6.92 7.51
CA ASP A 183 -13.41 6.82 7.33
C ASP A 183 -13.92 7.87 6.34
N THR A 184 -13.37 9.07 6.37
CA THR A 184 -13.67 10.13 5.40
C THR A 184 -13.29 9.71 3.98
N ILE A 185 -12.12 9.11 3.78
CA ILE A 185 -11.69 8.59 2.47
C ILE A 185 -12.62 7.45 2.04
N VAL A 186 -12.85 6.45 2.90
CA VAL A 186 -13.72 5.30 2.60
C VAL A 186 -15.11 5.74 2.17
N SER A 187 -15.67 6.78 2.79
CA SER A 187 -16.99 7.32 2.42
C SER A 187 -17.06 7.85 0.99
N LYS A 188 -15.94 8.39 0.48
CA LYS A 188 -15.86 9.07 -0.82
C LYS A 188 -15.56 8.13 -2.00
N VAL A 189 -15.03 6.93 -1.73
CA VAL A 189 -14.51 6.04 -2.76
C VAL A 189 -15.43 4.84 -3.01
N LYS A 190 -15.30 4.20 -4.16
CA LYS A 190 -15.98 2.95 -4.51
C LYS A 190 -15.13 1.73 -4.18
N GLN A 191 -13.82 1.87 -4.24
CA GLN A 191 -12.84 0.81 -4.01
C GLN A 191 -11.73 1.31 -3.08
N ILE A 192 -11.20 0.40 -2.26
CA ILE A 192 -9.96 0.65 -1.53
C ILE A 192 -8.90 -0.38 -1.86
N ILE A 193 -7.65 0.08 -1.92
CA ILE A 193 -6.45 -0.75 -2.06
C ILE A 193 -5.59 -0.52 -0.83
N VAL A 194 -5.29 -1.59 -0.11
CA VAL A 194 -4.62 -1.52 1.19
C VAL A 194 -3.37 -2.38 1.17
N PHE A 195 -2.25 -1.81 1.63
CA PHE A 195 -0.99 -2.51 1.84
C PHE A 195 -0.68 -2.54 3.33
N ALA A 196 -0.76 -3.70 3.95
CA ALA A 196 -0.69 -3.84 5.39
C ALA A 196 0.16 -5.03 5.82
N PHE A 197 0.68 -4.99 7.04
CA PHE A 197 1.15 -6.17 7.75
C PHE A 197 0.00 -6.76 8.58
N HIS A 198 0.11 -8.03 8.95
CA HIS A 198 -0.93 -8.72 9.73
C HIS A 198 -1.22 -8.06 11.09
N ASP A 199 -0.27 -7.31 11.65
CA ASP A 199 -0.41 -6.56 12.90
C ASP A 199 -0.94 -5.12 12.75
N SER A 200 -1.23 -4.69 11.52
CA SER A 200 -1.67 -3.31 11.20
C SER A 200 -3.13 -3.04 11.59
N ARG A 201 -3.41 -2.99 12.90
CA ARG A 201 -4.77 -2.93 13.47
C ARG A 201 -5.66 -1.86 12.83
N LEU A 202 -5.18 -0.62 12.69
CA LEU A 202 -5.97 0.47 12.13
C LEU A 202 -6.33 0.23 10.66
N LEU A 203 -5.40 -0.31 9.86
CA LEU A 203 -5.65 -0.62 8.45
C LEU A 203 -6.66 -1.76 8.29
N LEU A 204 -6.54 -2.80 9.12
CA LEU A 204 -7.50 -3.91 9.13
C LEU A 204 -8.89 -3.45 9.61
N GLU A 205 -8.97 -2.54 10.56
CA GLU A 205 -10.22 -1.88 10.97
C GLU A 205 -10.85 -1.11 9.80
N THR A 206 -10.03 -0.32 9.07
CA THR A 206 -10.46 0.40 7.87
C THR A 206 -11.02 -0.55 6.80
N CYS A 207 -10.37 -1.70 6.59
CA CYS A 207 -10.87 -2.74 5.66
C CYS A 207 -12.23 -3.29 6.08
N ARG A 208 -12.42 -3.59 7.38
CA ARG A 208 -13.72 -4.08 7.90
C ARG A 208 -14.80 -3.03 7.72
N ASN A 209 -14.50 -1.77 8.05
CA ASN A 209 -15.44 -0.66 7.87
C ASN A 209 -15.83 -0.50 6.39
N ALA A 210 -14.87 -0.52 5.48
CA ALA A 210 -15.12 -0.45 4.05
C ALA A 210 -16.02 -1.61 3.55
N LYS A 211 -15.79 -2.84 4.01
CA LYS A 211 -16.66 -3.99 3.70
C LYS A 211 -18.08 -3.78 4.23
N THR A 212 -18.23 -3.27 5.45
CA THR A 212 -19.57 -2.93 6.01
C THR A 212 -20.28 -1.88 5.16
N MET A 213 -19.53 -0.94 4.58
CA MET A 213 -20.04 0.07 3.66
C MET A 213 -20.18 -0.44 2.21
N ARG A 214 -20.03 -1.75 1.98
CA ARG A 214 -20.11 -2.41 0.67
C ARG A 214 -19.16 -1.83 -0.38
N LYS A 215 -17.97 -1.43 0.04
CA LYS A 215 -16.92 -1.00 -0.85
C LYS A 215 -16.10 -2.20 -1.32
N LEU A 216 -15.54 -2.10 -2.51
CA LEU A 216 -14.60 -3.08 -3.04
C LEU A 216 -13.28 -2.98 -2.26
N VAL A 217 -12.82 -4.08 -1.66
CA VAL A 217 -11.60 -4.08 -0.82
C VAL A 217 -10.55 -5.02 -1.40
N THR A 218 -9.43 -4.45 -1.82
CA THR A 218 -8.23 -5.19 -2.21
C THR A 218 -7.17 -5.04 -1.12
N LEU A 219 -6.81 -6.12 -0.45
CA LEU A 219 -5.83 -6.11 0.63
C LEU A 219 -4.61 -6.93 0.23
N PHE A 220 -3.43 -6.29 0.30
CA PHE A 220 -2.13 -6.92 0.10
C PHE A 220 -1.38 -6.97 1.42
N TYR A 221 -0.98 -8.18 1.83
CA TYR A 221 -0.07 -8.36 2.96
C TYR A 221 1.38 -8.25 2.48
N LEU A 222 2.22 -7.62 3.30
CA LEU A 222 3.62 -7.29 2.99
C LEU A 222 4.63 -8.16 3.77
N ASP A 223 4.16 -9.06 4.58
CA ASP A 223 4.91 -10.03 5.40
C ASP A 223 4.85 -11.43 4.84
#